data_e7d08a999bc546f85f1afdf32428ce69
#
_entry.id   e7d08a999bc546f85f1afdf32428ce69
#
_cell.length_a   1.000
_cell.length_b   1.000
_cell.length_c   1.000
_cell.angle_alpha   90.00
_cell.angle_beta   90.00
_cell.angle_gamma   90.00
#
_symmetry.space_group_name_H-M   'P 1'
#
loop_
_entity.id
_entity.type
_entity.pdbx_description
1 polymer ?
#
loop_
_entity_poly.entity_id
_entity_poly.type
_entity_poly.pdbx_seq_one_letter_code
_entity_poly.pdbx_strand_id
1 'polypeptide(L)'
;MSELTAPFALEGGFDPRSAVFDRLLKNRVVMLGSDVNDEIANQICAQLLYLEGEDPNQDIWLYINSPGGSVTAGMAIYDTMQFVGCDVATVCLGLAASMGQFLLTAGASGKRYTLPNARIMMHQPLAGLRGQASDIAIQAEQLRYTKLRMATLIAEHSGQTLEQIQADSERDRWFTAEEGRDYGLVDKVILRRGEIV
;
A
#
# COMPACT_ATOMS: atom_id res chain seq x y z
N MET A 1 27.62 35.02 -32.40
CA MET A 1 26.49 34.16 -32.01
C MET A 1 27.14 32.85 -31.55
N SER A 2 27.29 32.70 -30.26
CA SER A 2 27.95 31.53 -29.66
C SER A 2 26.87 30.49 -29.32
N GLU A 3 26.96 29.35 -29.98
CA GLU A 3 26.18 28.17 -29.60
C GLU A 3 26.57 27.70 -28.19
N LEU A 4 25.61 27.78 -27.28
CA LEU A 4 25.71 27.14 -25.98
C LEU A 4 25.49 25.63 -26.19
N THR A 5 26.59 24.89 -26.25
CA THR A 5 26.60 23.44 -26.19
C THR A 5 26.05 22.98 -24.85
N ALA A 6 24.98 22.20 -24.90
CA ALA A 6 24.41 21.53 -23.72
C ALA A 6 25.47 20.65 -23.02
N PRO A 7 25.53 20.63 -21.68
CA PRO A 7 26.50 19.81 -20.98
C PRO A 7 26.14 18.32 -21.08
N PHE A 8 27.10 17.58 -21.60
CA PHE A 8 27.38 16.15 -21.42
C PHE A 8 26.31 15.33 -20.68
N ALA A 9 25.54 14.54 -21.41
CA ALA A 9 24.91 13.35 -20.88
C ALA A 9 26.03 12.32 -20.61
N LEU A 10 26.33 12.06 -19.35
CA LEU A 10 27.18 10.93 -18.94
C LEU A 10 26.39 9.64 -19.19
N GLU A 11 26.68 8.96 -20.28
CA GLU A 11 26.27 7.58 -20.50
C GLU A 11 26.86 6.73 -19.35
N GLY A 12 25.99 6.16 -18.52
CA GLY A 12 26.38 5.39 -17.32
C GLY A 12 26.30 6.19 -16.02
N GLY A 13 25.56 7.29 -15.97
CA GLY A 13 25.45 8.17 -14.80
C GLY A 13 24.85 7.49 -13.60
N PHE A 14 25.62 7.44 -12.52
CA PHE A 14 25.14 7.18 -11.17
C PHE A 14 23.95 8.11 -10.85
N ASP A 15 22.73 7.54 -10.81
CA ASP A 15 21.56 8.25 -10.29
C ASP A 15 21.56 8.11 -8.76
N PRO A 16 21.82 9.20 -8.01
CA PRO A 16 21.83 9.14 -6.55
C PRO A 16 20.51 8.65 -5.95
N ARG A 17 19.40 8.80 -6.69
CA ARG A 17 18.08 8.33 -6.25
C ARG A 17 17.99 6.82 -6.32
N SER A 18 18.43 6.20 -7.42
CA SER A 18 18.43 4.73 -7.54
C SER A 18 19.32 4.10 -6.47
N ALA A 19 20.50 4.66 -6.21
CA ALA A 19 21.41 4.17 -5.19
C ALA A 19 20.82 4.20 -3.76
N VAL A 20 19.97 5.21 -3.44
CA VAL A 20 19.27 5.25 -2.15
C VAL A 20 18.21 4.15 -2.07
N PHE A 21 17.41 3.96 -3.12
CA PHE A 21 16.40 2.89 -3.15
C PHE A 21 17.04 1.50 -3.13
N ASP A 22 18.15 1.28 -3.82
CA ASP A 22 18.91 0.03 -3.77
C ASP A 22 19.42 -0.26 -2.36
N ARG A 23 19.86 0.77 -1.64
CA ARG A 23 20.31 0.62 -0.26
C ARG A 23 19.13 0.34 0.70
N LEU A 24 17.97 0.94 0.48
CA LEU A 24 16.76 0.64 1.24
C LEU A 24 16.35 -0.82 1.00
N LEU A 25 16.34 -1.26 -0.25
CA LEU A 25 15.99 -2.64 -0.62
C LEU A 25 16.95 -3.65 0.05
N LYS A 26 18.27 -3.39 0.07
CA LYS A 26 19.24 -4.21 0.81
C LYS A 26 18.96 -4.28 2.32
N ASN A 27 18.28 -3.28 2.88
CA ASN A 27 17.81 -3.28 4.26
C ASN A 27 16.35 -3.79 4.37
N ARG A 28 15.86 -4.49 3.35
CA ARG A 28 14.53 -5.07 3.26
C ARG A 28 13.38 -4.05 3.35
N VAL A 29 13.65 -2.81 2.93
CA VAL A 29 12.68 -1.71 2.90
C VAL A 29 12.20 -1.50 1.48
N VAL A 30 10.90 -1.65 1.28
CA VAL A 30 10.15 -1.39 0.04
C VAL A 30 9.30 -0.13 0.24
N MET A 31 9.22 0.73 -0.78
CA MET A 31 8.50 2.00 -0.70
C MET A 31 7.30 2.03 -1.65
N LEU A 32 6.10 2.26 -1.11
CA LEU A 32 4.92 2.69 -1.85
C LEU A 32 4.73 4.19 -1.61
N GLY A 33 5.37 5.02 -2.44
CA GLY A 33 5.43 6.48 -2.28
C GLY A 33 4.61 7.27 -3.31
N SER A 34 3.67 6.62 -4.01
CA SER A 34 2.87 7.21 -5.09
C SER A 34 1.50 6.56 -5.21
N ASP A 35 0.76 6.92 -6.27
CA ASP A 35 -0.48 6.21 -6.64
C ASP A 35 -0.19 4.73 -6.93
N VAL A 36 -1.13 3.87 -6.54
CA VAL A 36 -1.11 2.44 -6.86
C VAL A 36 -1.56 2.25 -8.31
N ASN A 37 -0.64 1.83 -9.15
CA ASN A 37 -0.88 1.48 -10.55
C ASN A 37 -0.16 0.16 -10.89
N ASP A 38 -0.35 -0.34 -12.13
CA ASP A 38 0.20 -1.65 -12.52
C ASP A 38 1.74 -1.67 -12.52
N GLU A 39 2.40 -0.57 -12.90
CA GLU A 39 3.87 -0.48 -12.91
C GLU A 39 4.43 -0.57 -11.48
N ILE A 40 3.91 0.25 -10.57
CA ILE A 40 4.30 0.26 -9.15
C ILE A 40 3.99 -1.09 -8.48
N ALA A 41 2.82 -1.66 -8.78
CA ALA A 41 2.44 -2.97 -8.22
C ALA A 41 3.40 -4.06 -8.67
N ASN A 42 3.71 -4.16 -9.97
CA ASN A 42 4.66 -5.15 -10.49
C ASN A 42 6.05 -4.97 -9.88
N GLN A 43 6.50 -3.72 -9.68
CA GLN A 43 7.78 -3.43 -9.04
C GLN A 43 7.80 -3.90 -7.58
N ILE A 44 6.75 -3.57 -6.80
CA ILE A 44 6.66 -3.98 -5.38
C ILE A 44 6.56 -5.51 -5.28
N CYS A 45 5.72 -6.16 -6.08
CA CYS A 45 5.63 -7.62 -6.10
C CYS A 45 6.98 -8.29 -6.39
N ALA A 46 7.72 -7.79 -7.39
CA ALA A 46 9.05 -8.30 -7.70
C ALA A 46 10.05 -8.10 -6.54
N GLN A 47 9.99 -6.95 -5.86
CA GLN A 47 10.83 -6.68 -4.70
C GLN A 47 10.49 -7.60 -3.52
N LEU A 48 9.21 -7.86 -3.24
CA LEU A 48 8.78 -8.78 -2.17
C LEU A 48 9.28 -10.20 -2.45
N LEU A 49 9.09 -10.71 -3.67
CA LEU A 49 9.57 -12.03 -4.08
C LEU A 49 11.10 -12.15 -4.05
N TYR A 50 11.80 -11.10 -4.49
CA TYR A 50 13.26 -11.05 -4.44
C TYR A 50 13.77 -11.12 -2.99
N LEU A 51 13.19 -10.31 -2.10
CA LEU A 51 13.60 -10.26 -0.69
C LEU A 51 13.29 -11.55 0.06
N GLU A 52 12.16 -12.19 -0.24
CA GLU A 52 11.83 -13.51 0.32
C GLU A 52 12.84 -14.57 -0.13
N GLY A 53 13.23 -14.54 -1.42
CA GLY A 53 14.27 -15.44 -1.96
C GLY A 53 15.67 -15.23 -1.35
N GLU A 54 16.00 -14.00 -0.92
CA GLU A 54 17.28 -13.71 -0.23
C GLU A 54 17.30 -14.25 1.20
N ASP A 55 16.22 -14.07 1.98
CA ASP A 55 16.07 -14.61 3.33
C ASP A 55 14.59 -14.71 3.73
N PRO A 56 13.99 -15.91 3.75
CA PRO A 56 12.60 -16.10 4.09
C PRO A 56 12.30 -15.98 5.60
N ASN A 57 13.32 -15.80 6.46
CA ASN A 57 13.14 -15.72 7.90
C ASN A 57 13.21 -14.29 8.46
N GLN A 58 13.48 -13.31 7.60
CA GLN A 58 13.54 -11.90 7.99
C GLN A 58 12.35 -11.13 7.45
N ASP A 59 11.79 -10.23 8.26
CA ASP A 59 10.69 -9.37 7.87
C ASP A 59 11.04 -8.46 6.68
N ILE A 60 10.03 -8.20 5.85
CA ILE A 60 10.06 -7.15 4.82
C ILE A 60 9.28 -5.94 5.34
N TRP A 61 9.78 -4.74 5.09
CA TRP A 61 9.20 -3.48 5.55
C TRP A 61 8.60 -2.72 4.38
N LEU A 62 7.27 -2.65 4.30
CA LEU A 62 6.55 -1.85 3.31
C LEU A 62 6.18 -0.49 3.92
N TYR A 63 6.91 0.57 3.50
CA TYR A 63 6.63 1.94 3.87
C TYR A 63 5.63 2.56 2.90
N ILE A 64 4.55 3.15 3.41
CA ILE A 64 3.41 3.60 2.63
C ILE A 64 3.21 5.12 2.82
N ASN A 65 3.24 5.86 1.70
CA ASN A 65 2.80 7.24 1.58
C ASN A 65 2.05 7.37 0.25
N SER A 66 0.76 6.96 0.24
CA SER A 66 0.00 6.75 -0.99
C SER A 66 -1.45 7.21 -0.84
N PRO A 67 -2.00 7.91 -1.84
CA PRO A 67 -3.43 8.23 -1.90
C PRO A 67 -4.31 7.03 -2.31
N GLY A 68 -3.71 5.88 -2.63
CA GLY A 68 -4.40 4.72 -3.19
C GLY A 68 -4.29 4.66 -4.71
N GLY A 69 -5.29 4.07 -5.37
CA GLY A 69 -5.30 3.93 -6.83
C GLY A 69 -6.01 2.66 -7.32
N SER A 70 -5.43 1.99 -8.31
CA SER A 70 -6.00 0.79 -8.94
C SER A 70 -6.21 -0.35 -7.95
N VAL A 71 -7.46 -0.84 -7.87
CA VAL A 71 -7.81 -1.95 -6.97
C VAL A 71 -7.11 -3.24 -7.41
N THR A 72 -7.09 -3.53 -8.72
CA THR A 72 -6.47 -4.76 -9.23
C THR A 72 -4.96 -4.77 -8.99
N ALA A 73 -4.30 -3.63 -9.20
CA ALA A 73 -2.88 -3.46 -8.90
C ALA A 73 -2.59 -3.61 -7.38
N GLY A 74 -3.43 -3.02 -6.54
CA GLY A 74 -3.31 -3.17 -5.09
C GLY A 74 -3.57 -4.59 -4.60
N MET A 75 -4.51 -5.32 -5.21
CA MET A 75 -4.75 -6.73 -4.88
C MET A 75 -3.55 -7.62 -5.27
N ALA A 76 -2.83 -7.31 -6.36
CA ALA A 76 -1.61 -8.02 -6.69
C ALA A 76 -0.53 -7.85 -5.61
N ILE A 77 -0.37 -6.63 -5.08
CA ILE A 77 0.53 -6.39 -3.95
C ILE A 77 0.05 -7.17 -2.71
N TYR A 78 -1.24 -7.07 -2.37
CA TYR A 78 -1.83 -7.75 -1.24
C TYR A 78 -1.59 -9.27 -1.29
N ASP A 79 -1.95 -9.89 -2.41
CA ASP A 79 -1.78 -11.34 -2.56
C ASP A 79 -0.31 -11.74 -2.47
N THR A 80 0.62 -10.93 -3.00
CA THR A 80 2.06 -11.17 -2.88
C THR A 80 2.52 -11.02 -1.42
N MET A 81 2.03 -10.02 -0.67
CA MET A 81 2.32 -9.88 0.77
C MET A 81 1.89 -11.10 1.58
N GLN A 82 0.75 -11.74 1.21
CA GLN A 82 0.26 -12.93 1.88
C GLN A 82 0.92 -14.23 1.37
N PHE A 83 1.48 -14.20 0.15
CA PHE A 83 2.08 -15.36 -0.51
C PHE A 83 3.51 -15.63 -0.04
N VAL A 84 4.31 -14.59 0.21
CA VAL A 84 5.70 -14.73 0.68
C VAL A 84 5.75 -15.36 2.09
N GLY A 85 6.78 -16.17 2.35
CA GLY A 85 6.89 -16.92 3.60
C GLY A 85 7.31 -16.10 4.82
N CYS A 86 7.85 -14.90 4.62
CA CYS A 86 8.24 -13.99 5.69
C CYS A 86 7.15 -12.95 5.99
N ASP A 87 7.15 -12.38 7.20
CA ASP A 87 6.21 -11.34 7.56
C ASP A 87 6.49 -10.04 6.77
N VAL A 88 5.42 -9.44 6.25
CA VAL A 88 5.47 -8.10 5.66
C VAL A 88 4.93 -7.10 6.67
N ALA A 89 5.84 -6.38 7.33
CA ALA A 89 5.51 -5.28 8.24
C ALA A 89 5.16 -4.03 7.42
N THR A 90 4.19 -3.23 7.89
CA THR A 90 3.75 -2.01 7.20
C THR A 90 3.95 -0.78 8.06
N VAL A 91 4.33 0.34 7.43
CA VAL A 91 4.56 1.62 8.12
C VAL A 91 3.94 2.77 7.33
N CYS A 92 2.96 3.47 7.89
CA CYS A 92 2.38 4.65 7.28
C CYS A 92 3.25 5.89 7.51
N LEU A 93 3.66 6.54 6.41
CA LEU A 93 4.34 7.83 6.37
C LEU A 93 3.41 8.86 5.72
N GLY A 94 3.03 9.92 6.42
CA GLY A 94 2.21 11.00 5.84
C GLY A 94 0.78 10.58 5.52
N LEU A 95 0.55 9.75 4.49
CA LEU A 95 -0.79 9.36 4.05
C LEU A 95 -0.87 7.88 3.66
N ALA A 96 -1.89 7.19 4.17
CA ALA A 96 -2.35 5.93 3.63
C ALA A 96 -3.85 6.01 3.35
N ALA A 97 -4.24 6.22 2.10
CA ALA A 97 -5.63 6.38 1.71
C ALA A 97 -6.09 5.28 0.73
N SER A 98 -7.35 4.87 0.81
CA SER A 98 -7.97 3.93 -0.12
C SER A 98 -7.16 2.62 -0.23
N MET A 99 -6.64 2.25 -1.41
CA MET A 99 -5.75 1.09 -1.56
C MET A 99 -4.48 1.19 -0.70
N GLY A 100 -3.98 2.39 -0.39
CA GLY A 100 -2.86 2.58 0.54
C GLY A 100 -3.23 2.20 1.97
N GLN A 101 -4.43 2.56 2.42
CA GLN A 101 -4.95 2.12 3.73
C GLN A 101 -5.17 0.60 3.75
N PHE A 102 -5.74 0.04 2.69
CA PHE A 102 -5.96 -1.39 2.57
C PHE A 102 -4.65 -2.18 2.74
N LEU A 103 -3.59 -1.79 2.01
CA LEU A 103 -2.27 -2.43 2.10
C LEU A 103 -1.61 -2.21 3.47
N LEU A 104 -1.78 -1.03 4.09
CA LEU A 104 -1.30 -0.76 5.45
C LEU A 104 -1.92 -1.73 6.46
N THR A 105 -3.24 -1.89 6.40
CA THR A 105 -3.99 -2.76 7.32
C THR A 105 -3.70 -4.25 7.07
N ALA A 106 -3.28 -4.62 5.86
CA ALA A 106 -2.96 -5.99 5.45
C ALA A 106 -1.57 -6.48 5.88
N GLY A 107 -0.77 -5.64 6.55
CA GLY A 107 0.51 -6.05 7.13
C GLY A 107 0.36 -7.16 8.19
N ALA A 108 1.47 -7.84 8.49
CA ALA A 108 1.51 -8.89 9.49
C ALA A 108 1.00 -8.39 10.85
N SER A 109 0.19 -9.19 11.53
CA SER A 109 -0.43 -8.84 12.82
C SER A 109 0.63 -8.49 13.86
N GLY A 110 0.46 -7.37 14.56
CA GLY A 110 1.41 -6.83 15.52
C GLY A 110 2.55 -6.02 14.89
N LYS A 111 2.68 -6.01 13.54
CA LYS A 111 3.74 -5.35 12.79
C LYS A 111 3.22 -4.27 11.82
N ARG A 112 2.07 -3.67 12.14
CA ARG A 112 1.46 -2.55 11.39
C ARG A 112 1.65 -1.27 12.17
N TYR A 113 2.37 -0.33 11.58
CA TYR A 113 2.80 0.89 12.27
C TYR A 113 2.33 2.15 11.55
N THR A 114 2.20 3.24 12.29
CA THR A 114 1.98 4.57 11.74
C THR A 114 2.80 5.62 12.49
N LEU A 115 3.23 6.67 11.79
CA LEU A 115 3.84 7.84 12.42
C LEU A 115 2.76 8.78 12.97
N PRO A 116 3.04 9.60 13.99
CA PRO A 116 2.04 10.36 14.74
C PRO A 116 1.23 11.37 13.92
N ASN A 117 1.84 11.93 12.88
CA ASN A 117 1.20 12.93 12.01
C ASN A 117 0.66 12.32 10.69
N ALA A 118 0.76 11.01 10.54
CA ALA A 118 0.20 10.35 9.37
C ALA A 118 -1.33 10.35 9.44
N ARG A 119 -1.96 10.38 8.25
CA ARG A 119 -3.40 10.30 8.10
C ARG A 119 -3.76 8.99 7.39
N ILE A 120 -4.84 8.38 7.84
CA ILE A 120 -5.36 7.16 7.23
C ILE A 120 -6.77 7.49 6.73
N MET A 121 -7.11 7.04 5.51
CA MET A 121 -8.45 7.24 4.96
C MET A 121 -8.97 5.95 4.33
N MET A 122 -10.14 5.54 4.79
CA MET A 122 -10.87 4.38 4.30
C MET A 122 -12.10 4.82 3.52
N HIS A 123 -12.32 4.21 2.37
CA HIS A 123 -13.56 4.30 1.62
C HIS A 123 -13.75 3.05 0.72
N GLN A 124 -14.98 2.83 0.28
CA GLN A 124 -15.30 1.75 -0.65
C GLN A 124 -14.71 2.00 -2.04
N PRO A 125 -14.43 0.92 -2.84
CA PRO A 125 -14.03 1.06 -4.23
C PRO A 125 -15.00 1.90 -5.05
N LEU A 126 -14.46 2.82 -5.85
CA LEU A 126 -15.20 3.65 -6.77
C LEU A 126 -14.91 3.20 -8.22
N ALA A 127 -15.94 3.19 -9.06
CA ALA A 127 -15.78 2.92 -10.48
C ALA A 127 -16.71 3.77 -11.33
N GLY A 128 -16.18 4.29 -12.45
CA GLY A 128 -16.98 4.87 -13.52
C GLY A 128 -17.41 3.78 -14.50
N LEU A 129 -18.70 3.50 -14.63
CA LEU A 129 -19.23 2.49 -15.54
C LEU A 129 -19.62 3.10 -16.87
N ARG A 130 -19.18 2.48 -17.99
CA ARG A 130 -19.49 2.91 -19.36
C ARG A 130 -19.69 1.71 -20.26
N GLY A 131 -20.54 1.84 -21.29
CA GLY A 131 -20.79 0.80 -22.29
C GLY A 131 -22.28 0.60 -22.56
N GLN A 132 -22.63 -0.53 -23.16
CA GLN A 132 -24.01 -0.93 -23.36
C GLN A 132 -24.63 -1.39 -22.02
N ALA A 133 -25.96 -1.42 -21.94
CA ALA A 133 -26.67 -1.76 -20.70
C ALA A 133 -26.24 -3.13 -20.12
N SER A 134 -26.01 -4.12 -20.99
CA SER A 134 -25.49 -5.44 -20.60
C SER A 134 -24.09 -5.36 -19.99
N ASP A 135 -23.18 -4.56 -20.58
CA ASP A 135 -21.83 -4.40 -20.10
C ASP A 135 -21.81 -3.69 -18.74
N ILE A 136 -22.66 -2.66 -18.58
CA ILE A 136 -22.83 -1.96 -17.32
C ILE A 136 -23.33 -2.89 -16.22
N ALA A 137 -24.28 -3.79 -16.53
CA ALA A 137 -24.78 -4.77 -15.56
C ALA A 137 -23.65 -5.73 -15.11
N ILE A 138 -22.83 -6.21 -16.02
CA ILE A 138 -21.66 -7.08 -15.71
C ILE A 138 -20.65 -6.33 -14.86
N GLN A 139 -20.31 -5.07 -15.24
CA GLN A 139 -19.36 -4.26 -14.48
C GLN A 139 -19.89 -3.93 -13.06
N ALA A 140 -21.18 -3.67 -12.90
CA ALA A 140 -21.81 -3.43 -11.61
C ALA A 140 -21.75 -4.68 -10.70
N GLU A 141 -21.88 -5.88 -11.27
CA GLU A 141 -21.74 -7.13 -10.53
C GLU A 141 -20.28 -7.30 -10.03
N GLN A 142 -19.29 -7.07 -10.90
CA GLN A 142 -17.89 -7.13 -10.54
C GLN A 142 -17.52 -6.08 -9.46
N LEU A 143 -18.08 -4.88 -9.55
CA LEU A 143 -17.87 -3.84 -8.54
C LEU A 143 -18.44 -4.28 -7.19
N ARG A 144 -19.64 -4.87 -7.16
CA ARG A 144 -20.24 -5.40 -5.91
C ARG A 144 -19.38 -6.50 -5.30
N TYR A 145 -18.90 -7.45 -6.10
CA TYR A 145 -17.98 -8.48 -5.65
C TYR A 145 -16.71 -7.88 -5.03
N THR A 146 -16.07 -6.93 -5.73
CA THR A 146 -14.86 -6.26 -5.27
C THR A 146 -15.07 -5.52 -3.95
N LYS A 147 -16.18 -4.76 -3.84
CA LYS A 147 -16.53 -4.04 -2.60
C LYS A 147 -16.69 -5.00 -1.42
N LEU A 148 -17.44 -6.08 -1.62
CA LEU A 148 -17.65 -7.07 -0.57
C LEU A 148 -16.31 -7.74 -0.17
N ARG A 149 -15.50 -8.15 -1.14
CA ARG A 149 -14.21 -8.82 -0.89
C ARG A 149 -13.27 -7.91 -0.11
N MET A 150 -13.11 -6.65 -0.51
CA MET A 150 -12.25 -5.70 0.20
C MET A 150 -12.75 -5.43 1.62
N ALA A 151 -14.07 -5.21 1.80
CA ALA A 151 -14.64 -5.00 3.13
C ALA A 151 -14.41 -6.21 4.05
N THR A 152 -14.56 -7.43 3.53
CA THR A 152 -14.27 -8.67 4.26
C THR A 152 -12.80 -8.73 4.69
N LEU A 153 -11.87 -8.47 3.78
CA LEU A 153 -10.44 -8.48 4.11
C LEU A 153 -10.06 -7.40 5.14
N ILE A 154 -10.62 -6.19 5.02
CA ILE A 154 -10.40 -5.14 6.03
C ILE A 154 -10.96 -5.58 7.39
N ALA A 155 -12.14 -6.21 7.43
CA ALA A 155 -12.73 -6.73 8.66
C ALA A 155 -11.83 -7.80 9.31
N GLU A 156 -11.34 -8.75 8.52
CA GLU A 156 -10.43 -9.81 8.97
C GLU A 156 -9.14 -9.25 9.59
N HIS A 157 -8.53 -8.25 8.95
CA HIS A 157 -7.28 -7.65 9.42
C HIS A 157 -7.47 -6.66 10.57
N SER A 158 -8.58 -5.92 10.62
CA SER A 158 -8.82 -4.90 11.64
C SER A 158 -9.51 -5.41 12.91
N GLY A 159 -10.12 -6.60 12.84
CA GLY A 159 -10.94 -7.14 13.93
C GLY A 159 -12.32 -6.47 14.04
N GLN A 160 -12.71 -5.63 13.09
CA GLN A 160 -14.05 -5.06 13.01
C GLN A 160 -15.04 -6.03 12.35
N THR A 161 -16.34 -5.82 12.53
CA THR A 161 -17.34 -6.60 11.80
C THR A 161 -17.46 -6.13 10.34
N LEU A 162 -17.89 -7.03 9.46
CA LEU A 162 -18.12 -6.68 8.05
C LEU A 162 -19.12 -5.54 7.90
N GLU A 163 -20.19 -5.58 8.67
CA GLU A 163 -21.25 -4.54 8.68
C GLU A 163 -20.66 -3.18 9.08
N GLN A 164 -19.78 -3.17 10.09
CA GLN A 164 -19.12 -1.94 10.53
C GLN A 164 -18.22 -1.39 9.44
N ILE A 165 -17.40 -2.23 8.79
CA ILE A 165 -16.53 -1.80 7.68
C ILE A 165 -17.37 -1.26 6.52
N GLN A 166 -18.47 -1.93 6.15
CA GLN A 166 -19.34 -1.47 5.06
C GLN A 166 -19.97 -0.11 5.36
N ALA A 167 -20.46 0.09 6.59
CA ALA A 167 -21.04 1.36 7.02
C ALA A 167 -19.99 2.50 7.04
N ASP A 168 -18.83 2.22 7.59
CA ASP A 168 -17.76 3.20 7.77
C ASP A 168 -17.03 3.57 6.47
N SER A 169 -17.01 2.67 5.50
CA SER A 169 -16.38 2.90 4.19
C SER A 169 -17.35 3.46 3.12
N GLU A 170 -18.62 3.68 3.45
CA GLU A 170 -19.59 4.21 2.48
C GLU A 170 -19.18 5.59 1.92
N ARG A 171 -18.52 6.40 2.76
CA ARG A 171 -17.90 7.68 2.40
C ARG A 171 -16.48 7.74 2.97
N ASP A 172 -15.71 8.75 2.58
CA ASP A 172 -14.36 8.98 3.09
C ASP A 172 -14.39 9.09 4.62
N ARG A 173 -13.83 8.09 5.28
CA ARG A 173 -13.62 8.11 6.72
C ARG A 173 -12.14 8.31 7.02
N TRP A 174 -11.84 9.42 7.66
CA TRP A 174 -10.50 9.83 8.03
C TRP A 174 -10.17 9.47 9.46
N PHE A 175 -8.93 9.04 9.67
CA PHE A 175 -8.39 8.69 10.98
C PHE A 175 -7.09 9.44 11.22
N THR A 176 -6.88 9.88 12.46
CA THR A 176 -5.55 10.18 13.00
C THR A 176 -4.78 8.89 13.24
N ALA A 177 -3.51 8.99 13.59
CA ALA A 177 -2.69 7.83 13.91
C ALA A 177 -3.29 7.00 15.06
N GLU A 178 -3.72 7.66 16.13
CA GLU A 178 -4.32 7.06 17.31
C GLU A 178 -5.69 6.43 17.01
N GLU A 179 -6.55 7.15 16.30
CA GLU A 179 -7.86 6.61 15.86
C GLU A 179 -7.69 5.37 14.96
N GLY A 180 -6.68 5.37 14.08
CA GLY A 180 -6.36 4.22 13.22
C GLY A 180 -5.91 3.00 14.02
N ARG A 181 -5.11 3.21 15.08
CA ARG A 181 -4.73 2.15 16.02
C ARG A 181 -5.95 1.64 16.80
N ASP A 182 -6.73 2.52 17.37
CA ASP A 182 -7.88 2.15 18.22
C ASP A 182 -8.98 1.46 17.39
N TYR A 183 -9.06 1.74 16.11
CA TYR A 183 -9.94 1.07 15.15
C TYR A 183 -9.40 -0.30 14.69
N GLY A 184 -8.10 -0.54 14.82
CA GLY A 184 -7.44 -1.79 14.41
C GLY A 184 -6.86 -1.76 12.98
N LEU A 185 -6.76 -0.57 12.34
CA LEU A 185 -6.12 -0.44 11.04
C LEU A 185 -4.60 -0.59 11.11
N VAL A 186 -4.02 -0.26 12.26
CA VAL A 186 -2.60 -0.45 12.61
C VAL A 186 -2.48 -0.93 14.05
N ASP A 187 -1.30 -1.44 14.42
CA ASP A 187 -1.07 -1.97 15.77
C ASP A 187 -0.43 -0.94 16.69
N LYS A 188 0.46 -0.08 16.18
CA LYS A 188 1.22 0.87 17.00
C LYS A 188 1.42 2.22 16.30
N VAL A 189 1.35 3.29 17.11
CA VAL A 189 1.88 4.61 16.74
C VAL A 189 3.31 4.70 17.25
N ILE A 190 4.27 4.97 16.39
CA ILE A 190 5.70 5.01 16.72
C ILE A 190 6.30 6.39 16.45
N LEU A 191 7.15 6.86 17.36
CA LEU A 191 7.85 8.14 17.24
C LEU A 191 9.25 7.98 16.65
N ARG A 192 9.88 6.83 16.86
CA ARG A 192 11.27 6.55 16.47
C ARG A 192 11.40 5.15 15.89
N ARG A 193 12.30 5.01 14.93
CA ARG A 193 12.59 3.72 14.31
C ARG A 193 12.99 2.62 15.30
N GLY A 194 13.64 2.99 16.41
CA GLY A 194 14.05 2.03 17.46
C GLY A 194 12.90 1.49 18.32
N GLU A 195 11.66 1.95 18.12
CA GLU A 195 10.45 1.40 18.76
C GLU A 195 9.81 0.26 17.96
N ILE A 196 10.34 0.01 16.78
CA ILE A 196 10.01 -1.14 15.94
C ILE A 196 10.77 -2.35 16.52
N VAL A 197 10.05 -3.23 17.19
CA VAL A 197 10.59 -4.47 17.77
C VAL A 197 9.85 -5.65 17.18
#